data_a8b1c04e591da546d498241bb4f7226b
#
_entry.id   a8b1c04e591da546d498241bb4f7226b
#
_cell.length_a   1.000
_cell.length_b   1.000
_cell.length_c   1.000
_cell.angle_alpha   90.00
_cell.angle_beta   90.00
_cell.angle_gamma   90.00
#
_symmetry.space_group_name_H-M   'P 1'
#
loop_
_entity.id
_entity.type
_entity.pdbx_description
1 polymer ?
#
loop_
_entity_poly.entity_id
_entity_poly.type
_entity_poly.pdbx_seq_one_letter_code
_entity_poly.pdbx_strand_id
1 'polypeptide(L)'
;MITHVEFTLTGPAHGRPFAADATYQATGQPQPVVVFLHGFKGFKDWGHFGLLADFFAEQGFVFVKLNLSHNGVVVGGTGDLEDLEAFGHNNFCLELDDLGQLLDALHTPGATPLPPTLLDLKRLYLIGHSRGGGIVLLKAGEDPRVRAVATWAAVADLHPRWPAEILADWQRAGVLHVPNVRTGQQLPLYYQLAENYFAHLPRLDLPSRLPRLRQPLLLVHGEPDETVPLTAAYQLKNQKPDAELLILSDAPHNFGGAHPWLAAQLPGPARAAAERTAAFFAGLA
;
A
#
# COMPACT_ATOMS: atom_id res chain seq x y z
N MET A 1 19.25 -12.70 -13.46
CA MET A 1 18.86 -13.43 -12.23
C MET A 1 18.15 -12.44 -11.33
N ILE A 2 16.99 -12.81 -10.79
CA ILE A 2 16.23 -11.99 -9.81
C ILE A 2 16.96 -12.06 -8.47
N THR A 3 17.06 -10.93 -7.79
CA THR A 3 17.67 -10.77 -6.48
C THR A 3 16.61 -10.26 -5.50
N HIS A 4 16.56 -10.87 -4.33
CA HIS A 4 15.68 -10.47 -3.22
C HIS A 4 16.53 -10.03 -2.04
N VAL A 5 16.25 -8.87 -1.49
CA VAL A 5 17.00 -8.30 -0.37
C VAL A 5 16.01 -7.80 0.68
N GLU A 6 16.02 -8.40 1.86
CA GLU A 6 15.19 -7.96 2.99
C GLU A 6 16.00 -7.04 3.92
N PHE A 7 15.33 -6.04 4.49
CA PHE A 7 15.91 -5.11 5.45
C PHE A 7 14.85 -4.59 6.42
N THR A 8 15.32 -4.04 7.53
CA THR A 8 14.47 -3.49 8.58
C THR A 8 14.65 -1.98 8.66
N LEU A 9 13.53 -1.28 8.79
CA LEU A 9 13.49 0.16 9.08
C LEU A 9 12.89 0.38 10.47
N THR A 10 13.09 1.57 11.01
CA THR A 10 12.52 1.96 12.30
C THR A 10 11.75 3.25 12.14
N GLY A 11 10.50 3.26 12.53
CA GLY A 11 9.65 4.45 12.45
C GLY A 11 10.19 5.56 13.35
N PRO A 12 10.44 6.77 12.84
CA PRO A 12 11.11 7.83 13.59
C PRO A 12 10.26 8.36 14.76
N ALA A 13 8.94 8.29 14.65
CA ALA A 13 8.03 8.84 15.66
C ALA A 13 7.80 7.90 16.84
N HIS A 14 7.95 6.57 16.65
CA HIS A 14 7.55 5.56 17.64
C HIS A 14 8.62 4.51 17.94
N GLY A 15 9.75 4.51 17.23
CA GLY A 15 10.87 3.59 17.45
C GLY A 15 10.58 2.12 17.12
N ARG A 16 9.40 1.81 16.51
CA ARG A 16 9.02 0.44 16.20
C ARG A 16 9.62 -0.02 14.87
N PRO A 17 10.27 -1.20 14.84
CA PRO A 17 10.82 -1.73 13.60
C PRO A 17 9.72 -2.29 12.68
N PHE A 18 9.96 -2.21 11.36
CA PHE A 18 9.16 -2.86 10.34
C PHE A 18 10.03 -3.36 9.20
N ALA A 19 9.63 -4.47 8.59
CA ALA A 19 10.38 -5.09 7.50
C ALA A 19 10.00 -4.48 6.15
N ALA A 20 10.99 -4.37 5.28
CA ALA A 20 10.82 -4.13 3.85
C ALA A 20 11.69 -5.09 3.06
N ASP A 21 11.34 -5.35 1.82
CA ASP A 21 12.20 -6.07 0.89
C ASP A 21 12.18 -5.41 -0.49
N ALA A 22 13.27 -5.59 -1.20
CA ALA A 22 13.43 -5.15 -2.57
C ALA A 22 13.71 -6.36 -3.48
N THR A 23 13.02 -6.41 -4.60
CA THR A 23 13.20 -7.41 -5.65
C THR A 23 13.60 -6.71 -6.93
N TYR A 24 14.68 -7.15 -7.56
CA TYR A 24 15.19 -6.56 -8.79
C TYR A 24 16.00 -7.56 -9.63
N GLN A 25 16.15 -7.25 -10.90
CA GLN A 25 17.10 -7.91 -11.78
C GLN A 25 18.15 -6.89 -12.22
N ALA A 26 19.38 -7.04 -11.74
CA ALA A 26 20.44 -6.09 -12.05
C ALA A 26 20.71 -6.05 -13.56
N THR A 27 20.63 -4.86 -14.16
CA THR A 27 20.87 -4.60 -15.59
C THR A 27 22.19 -3.89 -15.85
N GLY A 28 22.92 -3.53 -14.78
CA GLY A 28 24.12 -2.69 -14.86
C GLY A 28 23.82 -1.19 -15.05
N GLN A 29 22.54 -0.81 -15.10
CA GLN A 29 22.08 0.57 -15.18
C GLN A 29 21.13 0.88 -14.02
N PRO A 30 21.01 2.16 -13.61
CA PRO A 30 20.00 2.56 -12.63
C PRO A 30 18.57 2.25 -13.11
N GLN A 31 17.76 1.67 -12.23
CA GLN A 31 16.41 1.20 -12.53
C GLN A 31 15.35 2.05 -11.79
N PRO A 32 14.21 2.34 -12.41
CA PRO A 32 13.11 3.02 -11.72
C PRO A 32 12.63 2.20 -10.53
N VAL A 33 12.18 2.89 -9.49
CA VAL A 33 11.77 2.27 -8.23
C VAL A 33 10.24 2.30 -8.11
N VAL A 34 9.67 1.15 -7.80
CA VAL A 34 8.24 1.01 -7.48
C VAL A 34 8.12 0.59 -6.03
N VAL A 35 7.42 1.38 -5.22
CA VAL A 35 7.08 1.01 -3.83
C VAL A 35 5.63 0.56 -3.78
N PHE A 36 5.40 -0.63 -3.25
CA PHE A 36 4.08 -1.25 -3.10
C PHE A 36 3.62 -1.24 -1.64
N LEU A 37 2.43 -0.71 -1.40
CA LEU A 37 1.78 -0.67 -0.10
C LEU A 37 0.51 -1.53 -0.08
N HIS A 38 0.48 -2.48 0.85
CA HIS A 38 -0.67 -3.36 1.08
C HIS A 38 -1.86 -2.64 1.74
N GLY A 39 -3.02 -3.28 1.76
CA GLY A 39 -4.22 -2.78 2.42
C GLY A 39 -4.39 -3.21 3.87
N PHE A 40 -5.57 -2.91 4.44
CA PHE A 40 -5.96 -3.32 5.78
C PHE A 40 -5.94 -4.84 5.93
N LYS A 41 -5.40 -5.33 7.04
CA LYS A 41 -5.14 -6.78 7.32
C LYS A 41 -4.13 -7.42 6.36
N GLY A 42 -3.50 -6.64 5.50
CA GLY A 42 -2.47 -7.10 4.59
C GLY A 42 -1.07 -7.01 5.21
N PHE A 43 -0.12 -7.58 4.50
CA PHE A 43 1.31 -7.53 4.79
C PHE A 43 2.11 -7.72 3.49
N LYS A 44 3.41 -7.40 3.52
CA LYS A 44 4.26 -7.37 2.33
C LYS A 44 4.32 -8.69 1.54
N ASP A 45 4.17 -9.83 2.22
CA ASP A 45 4.25 -11.17 1.64
C ASP A 45 2.87 -11.85 1.52
N TRP A 46 1.80 -11.07 1.55
CA TRP A 46 0.47 -11.61 1.41
C TRP A 46 0.23 -12.21 0.01
N GLY A 47 -0.20 -13.47 -0.01
CA GLY A 47 -0.65 -14.13 -1.24
C GLY A 47 0.42 -14.13 -2.34
N HIS A 48 0.10 -13.51 -3.45
CA HIS A 48 0.91 -13.47 -4.67
C HIS A 48 1.86 -12.26 -4.76
N PHE A 49 2.04 -11.47 -3.70
CA PHE A 49 2.86 -10.25 -3.77
C PHE A 49 4.35 -10.52 -4.00
N GLY A 50 4.85 -11.73 -3.68
CA GLY A 50 6.20 -12.16 -4.09
C GLY A 50 6.31 -12.29 -5.61
N LEU A 51 5.35 -12.97 -6.25
CA LEU A 51 5.30 -13.10 -7.71
C LEU A 51 5.08 -11.76 -8.42
N LEU A 52 4.35 -10.83 -7.77
CA LEU A 52 4.20 -9.47 -8.26
C LEU A 52 5.55 -8.74 -8.28
N ALA A 53 6.34 -8.89 -7.22
CA ALA A 53 7.67 -8.30 -7.15
C ALA A 53 8.60 -8.87 -8.24
N ASP A 54 8.57 -10.18 -8.48
CA ASP A 54 9.33 -10.83 -9.55
C ASP A 54 8.92 -10.28 -10.93
N PHE A 55 7.61 -10.16 -11.18
CA PHE A 55 7.10 -9.59 -12.42
C PHE A 55 7.65 -8.19 -12.68
N PHE A 56 7.60 -7.27 -11.71
CA PHE A 56 8.12 -5.92 -11.88
C PHE A 56 9.65 -5.90 -12.05
N ALA A 57 10.38 -6.78 -11.36
CA ALA A 57 11.83 -6.94 -11.53
C ALA A 57 12.18 -7.39 -12.96
N GLU A 58 11.42 -8.31 -13.54
CA GLU A 58 11.55 -8.73 -14.95
C GLU A 58 11.24 -7.60 -15.95
N GLN A 59 10.39 -6.66 -15.57
CA GLN A 59 10.09 -5.45 -16.36
C GLN A 59 11.14 -4.34 -16.16
N GLY A 60 12.22 -4.59 -15.41
CA GLY A 60 13.33 -3.65 -15.21
C GLY A 60 13.11 -2.62 -14.12
N PHE A 61 12.22 -2.87 -13.17
CA PHE A 61 12.02 -2.04 -11.98
C PHE A 61 12.73 -2.64 -10.76
N VAL A 62 13.11 -1.79 -9.81
CA VAL A 62 13.35 -2.20 -8.43
C VAL A 62 12.01 -2.13 -7.71
N PHE A 63 11.46 -3.28 -7.33
CA PHE A 63 10.17 -3.36 -6.65
C PHE A 63 10.38 -3.52 -5.14
N VAL A 64 9.85 -2.57 -4.35
CA VAL A 64 10.02 -2.55 -2.91
C VAL A 64 8.66 -2.73 -2.23
N LYS A 65 8.55 -3.73 -1.36
CA LYS A 65 7.37 -3.96 -0.50
C LYS A 65 7.75 -3.67 0.95
N LEU A 66 6.79 -3.18 1.73
CA LEU A 66 6.99 -2.98 3.16
C LEU A 66 5.81 -3.52 3.97
N ASN A 67 6.10 -3.94 5.19
CA ASN A 67 5.12 -3.98 6.26
C ASN A 67 4.99 -2.59 6.86
N LEU A 68 3.81 -2.27 7.37
CA LEU A 68 3.64 -1.09 8.22
C LEU A 68 3.99 -1.45 9.66
N SER A 69 4.57 -0.55 10.42
CA SER A 69 5.07 -0.80 11.78
C SER A 69 3.99 -1.33 12.74
N HIS A 70 2.73 -0.97 12.47
CA HIS A 70 1.57 -1.34 13.28
C HIS A 70 0.58 -2.22 12.51
N ASN A 71 1.01 -2.94 11.47
CA ASN A 71 0.11 -3.87 10.77
C ASN A 71 -0.08 -5.21 11.48
N GLY A 72 0.60 -5.43 12.60
CA GLY A 72 0.52 -6.65 13.39
C GLY A 72 1.55 -7.72 13.03
N VAL A 73 2.37 -7.52 12.00
CA VAL A 73 3.45 -8.46 11.64
C VAL A 73 4.71 -8.12 12.42
N VAL A 74 5.33 -9.14 13.00
CA VAL A 74 6.57 -9.01 13.79
C VAL A 74 7.78 -9.25 12.87
N VAL A 75 8.80 -8.40 12.97
CA VAL A 75 10.07 -8.62 12.25
C VAL A 75 10.72 -9.90 12.76
N GLY A 76 10.99 -10.85 11.85
CA GLY A 76 11.52 -12.18 12.21
C GLY A 76 10.49 -13.15 12.80
N GLY A 77 9.21 -12.79 12.80
CA GLY A 77 8.10 -13.65 13.22
C GLY A 77 7.62 -14.61 12.12
N THR A 78 6.40 -15.13 12.27
CA THR A 78 5.82 -16.11 11.32
C THR A 78 5.44 -15.51 9.97
N GLY A 79 5.42 -14.18 9.85
CA GLY A 79 4.99 -13.47 8.64
C GLY A 79 3.48 -13.22 8.57
N ASP A 80 2.75 -13.47 9.68
CA ASP A 80 1.32 -13.18 9.82
C ASP A 80 1.05 -12.18 10.95
N LEU A 81 -0.23 -11.88 11.22
CA LEU A 81 -0.65 -10.93 12.25
C LEU A 81 -0.50 -11.55 13.65
N GLU A 82 0.64 -11.33 14.31
CA GLU A 82 0.99 -11.87 15.62
C GLU A 82 0.84 -10.84 16.75
N ASP A 83 1.20 -9.59 16.48
CA ASP A 83 1.14 -8.50 17.44
C ASP A 83 -0.17 -7.73 17.30
N LEU A 84 -1.21 -8.26 17.96
CA LEU A 84 -2.53 -7.65 17.93
C LEU A 84 -2.60 -6.32 18.67
N GLU A 85 -1.72 -6.10 19.65
CA GLU A 85 -1.62 -4.83 20.36
C GLU A 85 -1.13 -3.71 19.43
N ALA A 86 -0.07 -3.96 18.68
CA ALA A 86 0.38 -3.03 17.65
C ALA A 86 -0.71 -2.80 16.59
N PHE A 87 -1.36 -3.88 16.13
CA PHE A 87 -2.45 -3.77 15.16
C PHE A 87 -3.57 -2.84 15.66
N GLY A 88 -3.94 -2.96 16.94
CA GLY A 88 -4.95 -2.12 17.58
C GLY A 88 -4.56 -0.64 17.65
N HIS A 89 -3.27 -0.36 17.81
CA HIS A 89 -2.70 0.99 17.87
C HIS A 89 -2.38 1.59 16.49
N ASN A 90 -2.65 0.88 15.39
CA ASN A 90 -2.43 1.43 14.06
C ASN A 90 -3.35 2.64 13.77
N ASN A 91 -2.84 3.58 13.00
CA ASN A 91 -3.61 4.71 12.48
C ASN A 91 -3.01 5.23 11.16
N PHE A 92 -3.76 6.06 10.46
CA PHE A 92 -3.38 6.53 9.12
C PHE A 92 -2.15 7.44 9.11
N CYS A 93 -1.88 8.19 10.18
CA CYS A 93 -0.66 8.99 10.28
C CYS A 93 0.57 8.10 10.38
N LEU A 94 0.51 7.02 11.18
CA LEU A 94 1.59 6.02 11.26
C LEU A 94 1.85 5.37 9.90
N GLU A 95 0.79 4.99 9.17
CA GLU A 95 0.93 4.41 7.82
C GLU A 95 1.61 5.37 6.83
N LEU A 96 1.26 6.67 6.88
CA LEU A 96 1.90 7.71 6.08
C LEU A 96 3.36 7.94 6.50
N ASP A 97 3.66 7.92 7.79
CA ASP A 97 5.00 8.18 8.31
C ASP A 97 5.93 7.00 8.04
N ASP A 98 5.47 5.75 8.16
CA ASP A 98 6.24 4.55 7.78
C ASP A 98 6.59 4.54 6.29
N LEU A 99 5.63 4.88 5.43
CA LEU A 99 5.90 5.02 4.00
C LEU A 99 6.90 6.15 3.74
N GLY A 100 6.79 7.28 4.44
CA GLY A 100 7.75 8.37 4.37
C GLY A 100 9.15 7.93 4.79
N GLN A 101 9.27 7.17 5.88
CA GLN A 101 10.55 6.62 6.35
C GLN A 101 11.22 5.71 5.32
N LEU A 102 10.45 4.87 4.62
CA LEU A 102 11.00 4.08 3.51
C LEU A 102 11.53 4.98 2.39
N LEU A 103 10.75 6.00 1.98
CA LEU A 103 11.19 6.94 0.93
C LEU A 103 12.46 7.69 1.35
N ASP A 104 12.58 8.10 2.60
CA ASP A 104 13.78 8.74 3.15
C ASP A 104 14.98 7.79 3.15
N ALA A 105 14.78 6.55 3.57
CA ALA A 105 15.82 5.54 3.58
C ALA A 105 16.34 5.22 2.17
N LEU A 106 15.46 5.14 1.16
CA LEU A 106 15.88 4.94 -0.24
C LEU A 106 16.73 6.12 -0.76
N HIS A 107 16.50 7.33 -0.28
CA HIS A 107 17.27 8.52 -0.68
C HIS A 107 18.52 8.76 0.18
N THR A 108 18.68 8.03 1.28
CA THR A 108 19.83 8.20 2.19
C THR A 108 20.87 7.11 1.91
N PRO A 109 22.07 7.45 1.40
CA PRO A 109 23.11 6.48 1.14
C PRO A 109 23.44 5.64 2.38
N GLY A 110 23.41 4.32 2.23
CA GLY A 110 23.72 3.37 3.32
C GLY A 110 22.60 3.11 4.31
N ALA A 111 21.43 3.75 4.19
CA ALA A 111 20.27 3.47 5.04
C ALA A 111 19.50 2.20 4.62
N THR A 112 19.74 1.71 3.40
CA THR A 112 19.27 0.42 2.91
C THR A 112 20.46 -0.39 2.38
N PRO A 113 20.35 -1.72 2.30
CA PRO A 113 21.40 -2.56 1.71
C PRO A 113 21.47 -2.47 0.18
N LEU A 114 20.61 -1.67 -0.46
CA LEU A 114 20.56 -1.52 -1.91
C LEU A 114 21.73 -0.65 -2.39
N PRO A 115 22.46 -1.07 -3.45
CA PRO A 115 23.49 -0.24 -4.05
C PRO A 115 22.89 1.08 -4.58
N PRO A 116 23.41 2.25 -4.21
CA PRO A 116 22.90 3.53 -4.72
C PRO A 116 22.89 3.62 -6.25
N THR A 117 23.83 2.93 -6.91
CA THR A 117 23.94 2.86 -8.38
C THR A 117 22.82 2.04 -9.04
N LEU A 118 22.07 1.27 -8.25
CA LEU A 118 20.93 0.50 -8.74
C LEU A 118 19.67 1.37 -8.93
N LEU A 119 19.52 2.41 -8.12
CA LEU A 119 18.26 3.15 -7.96
C LEU A 119 18.23 4.39 -8.85
N ASP A 120 17.26 4.49 -9.74
CA ASP A 120 16.88 5.75 -10.37
C ASP A 120 15.73 6.40 -9.59
N LEU A 121 16.08 7.13 -8.54
CA LEU A 121 15.12 7.78 -7.66
C LEU A 121 14.44 9.02 -8.29
N LYS A 122 14.82 9.42 -9.51
CA LYS A 122 14.05 10.39 -10.29
C LYS A 122 12.79 9.77 -10.89
N ARG A 123 12.74 8.45 -10.98
CA ARG A 123 11.61 7.64 -11.42
C ARG A 123 11.13 6.76 -10.27
N LEU A 124 10.62 7.41 -9.21
CA LEU A 124 10.04 6.78 -8.03
C LEU A 124 8.51 6.78 -8.15
N TYR A 125 7.92 5.59 -8.12
CA TYR A 125 6.49 5.36 -8.30
C TYR A 125 5.90 4.64 -7.09
N LEU A 126 4.62 4.88 -6.81
CA LEU A 126 3.89 4.17 -5.75
C LEU A 126 2.77 3.32 -6.35
N ILE A 127 2.59 2.12 -5.79
CA ILE A 127 1.40 1.30 -5.99
C ILE A 127 0.77 1.08 -4.62
N GLY A 128 -0.54 1.29 -4.50
CA GLY A 128 -1.26 0.99 -3.26
C GLY A 128 -2.50 0.14 -3.51
N HIS A 129 -2.67 -0.92 -2.72
CA HIS A 129 -3.84 -1.77 -2.76
C HIS A 129 -4.84 -1.40 -1.66
N SER A 130 -6.13 -1.29 -1.99
CA SER A 130 -7.22 -1.09 -1.02
C SER A 130 -7.00 0.17 -0.18
N ARG A 131 -6.93 0.08 1.17
CA ARG A 131 -6.56 1.18 2.07
C ARG A 131 -5.18 1.76 1.69
N GLY A 132 -4.21 0.90 1.37
CA GLY A 132 -2.89 1.34 0.90
C GLY A 132 -2.98 2.25 -0.33
N GLY A 133 -4.00 2.08 -1.17
CA GLY A 133 -4.29 2.98 -2.30
C GLY A 133 -4.62 4.41 -1.84
N GLY A 134 -5.45 4.56 -0.81
CA GLY A 134 -5.73 5.87 -0.20
C GLY A 134 -4.47 6.50 0.42
N ILE A 135 -3.65 5.69 1.11
CA ILE A 135 -2.40 6.14 1.74
C ILE A 135 -1.37 6.62 0.69
N VAL A 136 -1.15 5.87 -0.40
CA VAL A 136 -0.19 6.30 -1.43
C VAL A 136 -0.64 7.55 -2.17
N LEU A 137 -1.96 7.77 -2.35
CA LEU A 137 -2.49 9.01 -2.91
C LEU A 137 -2.19 10.22 -2.01
N LEU A 138 -2.42 10.09 -0.71
CA LEU A 138 -2.08 11.14 0.26
C LEU A 138 -0.57 11.38 0.31
N LYS A 139 0.24 10.31 0.36
CA LYS A 139 1.70 10.41 0.38
C LYS A 139 2.24 11.10 -0.88
N ALA A 140 1.74 10.78 -2.05
CA ALA A 140 2.16 11.44 -3.29
C ALA A 140 1.84 12.95 -3.30
N GLY A 141 0.74 13.35 -2.64
CA GLY A 141 0.41 14.76 -2.45
C GLY A 141 1.30 15.49 -1.43
N GLU A 142 1.99 14.75 -0.55
CA GLU A 142 2.91 15.28 0.48
C GLU A 142 4.37 15.27 0.01
N ASP A 143 4.74 14.30 -0.82
CA ASP A 143 6.14 14.01 -1.15
C ASP A 143 6.42 14.23 -2.65
N PRO A 144 7.12 15.33 -3.00
CA PRO A 144 7.40 15.67 -4.40
C PRO A 144 8.36 14.70 -5.10
N ARG A 145 9.01 13.78 -4.37
CA ARG A 145 9.86 12.73 -4.94
C ARG A 145 9.05 11.69 -5.70
N VAL A 146 7.77 11.51 -5.35
CA VAL A 146 6.87 10.60 -6.05
C VAL A 146 6.50 11.16 -7.42
N ARG A 147 6.78 10.39 -8.48
CA ARG A 147 6.57 10.83 -9.87
C ARG A 147 5.23 10.41 -10.45
N ALA A 148 4.69 9.27 -10.04
CA ALA A 148 3.37 8.79 -10.44
C ALA A 148 2.84 7.78 -9.44
N VAL A 149 1.53 7.54 -9.50
CA VAL A 149 0.84 6.61 -8.62
C VAL A 149 -0.04 5.67 -9.43
N ALA A 150 -0.09 4.41 -9.04
CA ALA A 150 -1.14 3.49 -9.45
C ALA A 150 -1.88 2.98 -8.19
N THR A 151 -3.19 2.89 -8.26
CA THR A 151 -3.98 2.30 -7.18
C THR A 151 -4.74 1.08 -7.66
N TRP A 152 -4.79 0.06 -6.82
CA TRP A 152 -5.49 -1.19 -7.08
C TRP A 152 -6.61 -1.36 -6.06
N ALA A 153 -7.88 -1.38 -6.52
CA ALA A 153 -9.05 -1.51 -5.66
C ALA A 153 -9.06 -0.52 -4.49
N ALA A 154 -8.63 0.74 -4.73
CA ALA A 154 -8.41 1.72 -3.68
C ALA A 154 -9.70 2.26 -3.08
N VAL A 155 -9.65 2.55 -1.78
CA VAL A 155 -10.69 3.35 -1.12
C VAL A 155 -10.66 4.80 -1.62
N ALA A 156 -11.83 5.40 -1.76
CA ALA A 156 -11.96 6.82 -2.14
C ALA A 156 -11.91 7.79 -0.94
N ASP A 157 -11.90 7.24 0.27
CA ASP A 157 -11.90 7.98 1.51
C ASP A 157 -11.36 7.08 2.64
N LEU A 158 -10.58 7.65 3.54
CA LEU A 158 -10.10 6.98 4.76
C LEU A 158 -11.06 7.14 5.94
N HIS A 159 -12.11 7.94 5.78
CA HIS A 159 -13.06 8.22 6.84
C HIS A 159 -13.63 6.92 7.45
N PRO A 160 -13.56 6.75 8.76
CA PRO A 160 -14.24 5.66 9.44
C PRO A 160 -15.75 5.85 9.27
N ARG A 161 -16.34 5.19 8.29
CA ARG A 161 -17.75 5.30 7.93
C ARG A 161 -18.66 4.51 8.87
N TRP A 162 -18.37 4.54 10.16
CA TRP A 162 -19.27 3.98 11.13
C TRP A 162 -20.41 4.96 11.46
N PRO A 163 -21.63 4.46 11.67
CA PRO A 163 -22.71 5.24 12.23
C PRO A 163 -22.31 5.93 13.55
N ALA A 164 -22.91 7.09 13.84
CA ALA A 164 -22.57 7.86 15.04
C ALA A 164 -22.71 7.05 16.34
N GLU A 165 -23.68 6.15 16.38
CA GLU A 165 -23.90 5.26 17.51
C GLU A 165 -22.73 4.27 17.69
N ILE A 166 -22.24 3.69 16.60
CA ILE A 166 -21.07 2.80 16.63
C ILE A 166 -19.82 3.56 17.08
N LEU A 167 -19.63 4.79 16.61
CA LEU A 167 -18.51 5.62 17.06
C LEU A 167 -18.60 5.94 18.56
N ALA A 168 -19.79 6.24 19.07
CA ALA A 168 -20.01 6.51 20.49
C ALA A 168 -19.79 5.26 21.36
N ASP A 169 -20.23 4.09 20.91
CA ASP A 169 -20.02 2.82 21.60
C ASP A 169 -18.55 2.44 21.58
N TRP A 170 -17.88 2.61 20.44
CA TRP A 170 -16.44 2.37 20.31
C TRP A 170 -15.63 3.31 21.21
N GLN A 171 -15.99 4.59 21.26
CA GLN A 171 -15.34 5.55 22.16
C GLN A 171 -15.50 5.14 23.63
N ARG A 172 -16.69 4.70 24.03
CA ARG A 172 -16.98 4.26 25.41
C ARG A 172 -16.25 2.97 25.77
N ALA A 173 -16.19 2.01 24.84
CA ALA A 173 -15.52 0.73 25.03
C ALA A 173 -13.99 0.83 24.88
N GLY A 174 -13.49 1.86 24.20
CA GLY A 174 -12.07 2.03 23.85
C GLY A 174 -11.59 1.12 22.72
N VAL A 175 -12.30 0.05 22.42
CA VAL A 175 -11.93 -0.96 21.43
C VAL A 175 -13.14 -1.47 20.65
N LEU A 176 -12.94 -1.64 19.33
CA LEU A 176 -13.83 -2.38 18.43
C LEU A 176 -13.06 -3.61 17.93
N HIS A 177 -13.72 -4.74 17.79
CA HIS A 177 -13.11 -5.94 17.22
C HIS A 177 -13.64 -6.20 15.81
N VAL A 178 -12.74 -6.49 14.88
CA VAL A 178 -13.10 -6.87 13.52
C VAL A 178 -12.61 -8.29 13.23
N PRO A 179 -13.43 -9.15 12.62
CA PRO A 179 -13.03 -10.53 12.36
C PRO A 179 -11.98 -10.59 11.25
N ASN A 180 -10.95 -11.42 11.46
CA ASN A 180 -10.09 -11.90 10.40
C ASN A 180 -10.59 -13.29 9.99
N VAL A 181 -11.40 -13.34 8.93
CA VAL A 181 -12.04 -14.59 8.49
C VAL A 181 -11.02 -15.66 8.12
N ARG A 182 -9.84 -15.26 7.62
CA ARG A 182 -8.78 -16.20 7.24
C ARG A 182 -8.20 -16.96 8.43
N THR A 183 -7.99 -16.29 9.56
CA THR A 183 -7.31 -16.88 10.75
C THR A 183 -8.26 -17.15 11.92
N GLY A 184 -9.50 -16.67 11.86
CA GLY A 184 -10.46 -16.73 12.97
C GLY A 184 -10.17 -15.72 14.09
N GLN A 185 -9.13 -14.90 13.98
CA GLN A 185 -8.78 -13.89 14.99
C GLN A 185 -9.82 -12.79 15.06
N GLN A 186 -10.01 -12.23 16.26
CA GLN A 186 -10.70 -10.97 16.47
C GLN A 186 -9.67 -9.85 16.62
N LEU A 187 -9.52 -9.05 15.58
CA LEU A 187 -8.51 -8.00 15.52
C LEU A 187 -9.00 -6.74 16.23
N PRO A 188 -8.29 -6.23 17.23
CA PRO A 188 -8.68 -5.01 17.93
C PRO A 188 -8.46 -3.78 17.04
N LEU A 189 -9.36 -2.81 17.14
CA LEU A 189 -9.18 -1.45 16.66
C LEU A 189 -9.43 -0.53 17.86
N TYR A 190 -8.39 0.10 18.37
CA TYR A 190 -8.54 1.07 19.45
C TYR A 190 -9.12 2.37 18.93
N TYR A 191 -9.91 3.05 19.76
CA TYR A 191 -10.64 4.26 19.38
C TYR A 191 -9.71 5.39 18.91
N GLN A 192 -8.41 5.35 19.29
CA GLN A 192 -7.40 6.29 18.83
C GLN A 192 -7.29 6.36 17.29
N LEU A 193 -7.71 5.32 16.55
CA LEU A 193 -7.78 5.38 15.08
C LEU A 193 -8.75 6.47 14.61
N ALA A 194 -9.93 6.55 15.23
CA ALA A 194 -10.93 7.59 14.93
C ALA A 194 -10.45 8.97 15.43
N GLU A 195 -9.91 9.04 16.65
CA GLU A 195 -9.35 10.27 17.20
C GLU A 195 -8.23 10.83 16.33
N ASN A 196 -7.29 9.98 15.90
CA ASN A 196 -6.20 10.37 15.00
C ASN A 196 -6.75 10.90 13.67
N TYR A 197 -7.72 10.22 13.07
CA TYR A 197 -8.32 10.68 11.82
C TYR A 197 -8.92 12.08 11.96
N PHE A 198 -9.77 12.31 12.96
CA PHE A 198 -10.43 13.60 13.13
C PHE A 198 -9.45 14.72 13.56
N ALA A 199 -8.46 14.40 14.37
CA ALA A 199 -7.41 15.36 14.78
C ALA A 199 -6.52 15.78 13.60
N HIS A 200 -6.33 14.90 12.61
CA HIS A 200 -5.46 15.15 11.45
C HIS A 200 -6.24 15.25 10.13
N LEU A 201 -7.52 15.62 10.20
CA LEU A 201 -8.39 15.71 9.03
C LEU A 201 -7.76 16.50 7.85
N PRO A 202 -7.09 17.66 8.05
CA PRO A 202 -6.47 18.39 6.94
C PRO A 202 -5.39 17.57 6.18
N ARG A 203 -4.74 16.59 6.86
CA ARG A 203 -3.77 15.67 6.26
C ARG A 203 -4.44 14.47 5.62
N LEU A 204 -5.52 13.96 6.21
CA LEU A 204 -6.13 12.67 5.91
C LEU A 204 -7.40 12.74 5.03
N ASP A 205 -7.93 13.93 4.76
CA ASP A 205 -9.11 14.16 3.91
C ASP A 205 -8.73 13.95 2.43
N LEU A 206 -8.74 12.69 2.00
CA LEU A 206 -8.42 12.30 0.64
C LEU A 206 -9.30 12.99 -0.41
N PRO A 207 -10.65 13.09 -0.24
CA PRO A 207 -11.51 13.81 -1.17
C PRO A 207 -11.10 15.25 -1.44
N SER A 208 -10.64 15.97 -0.42
CA SER A 208 -10.20 17.36 -0.57
C SER A 208 -8.78 17.50 -1.12
N ARG A 209 -7.95 16.48 -0.95
CA ARG A 209 -6.54 16.50 -1.36
C ARG A 209 -6.32 16.00 -2.79
N LEU A 210 -7.07 15.00 -3.21
CA LEU A 210 -6.91 14.36 -4.52
C LEU A 210 -7.03 15.31 -5.71
N PRO A 211 -7.96 16.31 -5.72
CA PRO A 211 -8.02 17.31 -6.81
C PRO A 211 -6.73 18.14 -6.98
N ARG A 212 -5.88 18.20 -5.95
CA ARG A 212 -4.62 18.95 -5.96
C ARG A 212 -3.41 18.07 -6.32
N LEU A 213 -3.61 16.79 -6.47
CA LEU A 213 -2.55 15.83 -6.84
C LEU A 213 -2.06 16.17 -8.26
N ARG A 214 -0.77 16.44 -8.39
CA ARG A 214 -0.16 16.80 -9.69
C ARG A 214 0.38 15.59 -10.45
N GLN A 215 0.70 14.53 -9.72
CA GLN A 215 1.27 13.32 -10.29
C GLN A 215 0.25 12.63 -11.22
N PRO A 216 0.74 12.04 -12.33
CA PRO A 216 -0.04 11.09 -13.11
C PRO A 216 -0.58 9.97 -12.25
N LEU A 217 -1.83 9.57 -12.50
CA LEU A 217 -2.55 8.58 -11.71
C LEU A 217 -3.21 7.53 -12.60
N LEU A 218 -2.95 6.25 -12.29
CA LEU A 218 -3.67 5.11 -12.83
C LEU A 218 -4.55 4.50 -11.74
N LEU A 219 -5.83 4.38 -12.01
CA LEU A 219 -6.81 3.68 -11.17
C LEU A 219 -7.09 2.32 -11.78
N VAL A 220 -6.84 1.22 -11.07
CA VAL A 220 -7.20 -0.14 -11.47
C VAL A 220 -8.22 -0.67 -10.49
N HIS A 221 -9.37 -1.13 -10.97
CA HIS A 221 -10.44 -1.61 -10.10
C HIS A 221 -11.17 -2.80 -10.72
N GLY A 222 -11.57 -3.75 -9.90
CA GLY A 222 -12.37 -4.88 -10.31
C GLY A 222 -13.86 -4.55 -10.32
N GLU A 223 -14.59 -4.97 -11.34
CA GLU A 223 -16.04 -4.78 -11.40
C GLU A 223 -16.78 -5.53 -10.28
N PRO A 224 -16.48 -6.82 -9.99
CA PRO A 224 -17.12 -7.58 -8.93
C PRO A 224 -16.47 -7.39 -7.53
N ASP A 225 -15.83 -6.25 -7.26
CA ASP A 225 -15.24 -5.98 -5.95
C ASP A 225 -16.34 -5.72 -4.90
N GLU A 226 -16.53 -6.68 -3.98
CA GLU A 226 -17.53 -6.61 -2.91
C GLU A 226 -16.97 -5.92 -1.64
N THR A 227 -15.66 -5.72 -1.55
CA THR A 227 -15.00 -5.11 -0.37
C THR A 227 -14.90 -3.59 -0.51
N VAL A 228 -14.40 -3.12 -1.65
CA VAL A 228 -14.41 -1.71 -2.05
C VAL A 228 -15.20 -1.61 -3.35
N PRO A 229 -16.44 -1.13 -3.29
CA PRO A 229 -17.29 -1.09 -4.48
C PRO A 229 -16.68 -0.25 -5.61
N LEU A 230 -16.92 -0.64 -6.86
CA LEU A 230 -16.44 0.06 -8.06
C LEU A 230 -16.77 1.56 -8.07
N THR A 231 -17.82 1.96 -7.36
CA THR A 231 -18.17 3.37 -7.16
C THR A 231 -17.03 4.18 -6.54
N ALA A 232 -16.14 3.56 -5.77
CA ALA A 232 -14.97 4.24 -5.21
C ALA A 232 -13.99 4.66 -6.33
N ALA A 233 -13.78 3.80 -7.34
CA ALA A 233 -12.94 4.16 -8.49
C ALA A 233 -13.55 5.32 -9.29
N TYR A 234 -14.86 5.33 -9.49
CA TYR A 234 -15.54 6.45 -10.14
C TYR A 234 -15.46 7.75 -9.31
N GLN A 235 -15.55 7.68 -7.98
CA GLN A 235 -15.36 8.83 -7.10
C GLN A 235 -13.93 9.40 -7.24
N LEU A 236 -12.90 8.53 -7.21
CA LEU A 236 -11.51 8.95 -7.43
C LEU A 236 -11.32 9.58 -8.82
N LYS A 237 -11.87 8.96 -9.86
CA LYS A 237 -11.81 9.48 -11.24
C LYS A 237 -12.52 10.83 -11.38
N ASN A 238 -13.64 11.03 -10.70
CA ASN A 238 -14.36 12.31 -10.71
C ASN A 238 -13.58 13.42 -10.01
N GLN A 239 -12.85 13.09 -8.94
CA GLN A 239 -12.00 14.03 -8.19
C GLN A 239 -10.70 14.36 -8.95
N LYS A 240 -10.19 13.44 -9.76
CA LYS A 240 -9.01 13.60 -10.62
C LYS A 240 -9.34 13.18 -12.06
N PRO A 241 -9.95 14.07 -12.84
CA PRO A 241 -10.48 13.73 -14.17
C PRO A 241 -9.43 13.31 -15.20
N ASP A 242 -8.19 13.72 -15.03
CA ASP A 242 -7.03 13.33 -15.84
C ASP A 242 -6.41 11.97 -15.45
N ALA A 243 -6.85 11.35 -14.35
CA ALA A 243 -6.42 9.99 -14.00
C ALA A 243 -6.84 9.00 -15.09
N GLU A 244 -6.02 8.00 -15.38
CA GLU A 244 -6.43 6.87 -16.19
C GLU A 244 -7.23 5.88 -15.34
N LEU A 245 -8.24 5.24 -15.91
CA LEU A 245 -9.08 4.25 -15.24
C LEU A 245 -9.12 2.95 -16.05
N LEU A 246 -8.70 1.86 -15.42
CA LEU A 246 -8.85 0.51 -15.92
C LEU A 246 -9.85 -0.26 -15.03
N ILE A 247 -10.93 -0.74 -15.63
CA ILE A 247 -11.89 -1.63 -14.97
C ILE A 247 -11.64 -3.05 -15.50
N LEU A 248 -11.46 -4.00 -14.58
CA LEU A 248 -11.30 -5.41 -14.88
C LEU A 248 -12.61 -6.14 -14.54
N SER A 249 -13.26 -6.75 -15.55
CA SER A 249 -14.60 -7.35 -15.42
C SER A 249 -14.65 -8.57 -14.52
N ASP A 250 -13.52 -9.22 -14.27
CA ASP A 250 -13.40 -10.49 -13.55
C ASP A 250 -12.51 -10.39 -12.29
N ALA A 251 -12.11 -9.18 -11.89
CA ALA A 251 -11.21 -8.98 -10.76
C ALA A 251 -11.99 -8.76 -9.45
N PRO A 252 -11.98 -9.72 -8.50
CA PRO A 252 -12.43 -9.47 -7.13
C PRO A 252 -11.43 -8.55 -6.41
N HIS A 253 -11.75 -8.15 -5.16
CA HIS A 253 -10.93 -7.22 -4.37
C HIS A 253 -9.44 -7.56 -4.34
N ASN A 254 -9.09 -8.85 -4.23
CA ASN A 254 -7.71 -9.35 -4.16
C ASN A 254 -7.13 -9.71 -5.53
N PHE A 255 -7.73 -9.27 -6.64
CA PHE A 255 -7.29 -9.56 -8.01
C PHE A 255 -7.08 -11.06 -8.28
N GLY A 256 -7.96 -11.89 -7.72
CA GLY A 256 -7.92 -13.35 -7.86
C GLY A 256 -6.94 -14.06 -6.92
N GLY A 257 -6.24 -13.34 -6.07
CA GLY A 257 -5.31 -13.90 -5.08
C GLY A 257 -6.00 -14.40 -3.82
N ALA A 258 -5.28 -15.26 -3.10
CA ALA A 258 -5.60 -15.74 -1.76
C ALA A 258 -4.31 -15.86 -0.94
N HIS A 259 -4.42 -16.03 0.37
CA HIS A 259 -3.24 -16.32 1.19
C HIS A 259 -3.48 -17.59 2.02
N PRO A 260 -2.53 -18.56 1.99
CA PRO A 260 -1.32 -18.59 1.15
C PRO A 260 -1.62 -18.76 -0.34
N TRP A 261 -0.73 -18.28 -1.22
CA TRP A 261 -0.79 -18.51 -2.66
C TRP A 261 0.21 -19.59 -3.08
N LEU A 262 -0.27 -20.69 -3.64
CA LEU A 262 0.55 -21.88 -3.94
C LEU A 262 0.86 -22.04 -5.43
N ALA A 263 0.23 -21.26 -6.31
CA ALA A 263 0.52 -21.33 -7.73
C ALA A 263 1.82 -20.59 -8.07
N ALA A 264 2.53 -21.09 -9.09
CA ALA A 264 3.79 -20.50 -9.55
C ALA A 264 3.60 -19.25 -10.43
N GLN A 265 2.37 -18.84 -10.71
CA GLN A 265 2.04 -17.71 -11.58
C GLN A 265 1.08 -16.76 -10.88
N LEU A 266 1.13 -15.49 -11.28
CA LEU A 266 0.13 -14.50 -10.87
C LEU A 266 -1.27 -14.94 -11.28
N PRO A 267 -2.30 -14.66 -10.46
CA PRO A 267 -3.69 -14.73 -10.91
C PRO A 267 -3.90 -13.86 -12.15
N GLY A 268 -4.80 -14.26 -13.05
CA GLY A 268 -5.06 -13.53 -14.29
C GLY A 268 -5.36 -12.05 -14.10
N PRO A 269 -6.32 -11.68 -13.21
CA PRO A 269 -6.60 -10.27 -12.93
C PRO A 269 -5.42 -9.50 -12.33
N ALA A 270 -4.63 -10.13 -11.42
CA ALA A 270 -3.44 -9.50 -10.86
C ALA A 270 -2.37 -9.26 -11.93
N ARG A 271 -2.21 -10.21 -12.85
CA ARG A 271 -1.29 -10.09 -13.99
C ARG A 271 -1.70 -8.93 -14.91
N ALA A 272 -2.97 -8.85 -15.27
CA ALA A 272 -3.50 -7.76 -16.10
C ALA A 272 -3.29 -6.37 -15.45
N ALA A 273 -3.54 -6.27 -14.13
CA ALA A 273 -3.28 -5.06 -13.38
C ALA A 273 -1.78 -4.69 -13.37
N ALA A 274 -0.90 -5.69 -13.18
CA ALA A 274 0.55 -5.49 -13.17
C ALA A 274 1.08 -5.05 -14.55
N GLU A 275 0.66 -5.71 -15.63
CA GLU A 275 1.05 -5.37 -17.00
C GLU A 275 0.64 -3.94 -17.36
N ARG A 276 -0.59 -3.55 -17.04
CA ARG A 276 -1.06 -2.19 -17.30
C ARG A 276 -0.31 -1.15 -16.47
N THR A 277 -0.02 -1.47 -15.20
CA THR A 277 0.72 -0.56 -14.31
C THR A 277 2.17 -0.39 -14.76
N ALA A 278 2.85 -1.47 -15.13
CA ALA A 278 4.22 -1.41 -15.64
C ALA A 278 4.29 -0.58 -16.94
N ALA A 279 3.34 -0.80 -17.87
CA ALA A 279 3.25 -0.01 -19.10
C ALA A 279 2.98 1.48 -18.82
N PHE A 280 2.12 1.80 -17.85
CA PHE A 280 1.86 3.18 -17.44
C PHE A 280 3.12 3.87 -16.93
N PHE A 281 3.87 3.24 -16.02
CA PHE A 281 5.11 3.82 -15.49
C PHE A 281 6.22 3.93 -16.56
N ALA A 282 6.35 2.93 -17.43
CA ALA A 282 7.32 2.98 -18.52
C ALA A 282 7.02 4.12 -19.53
N GLY A 283 5.76 4.45 -19.74
CA GLY A 283 5.34 5.54 -20.61
C GLY A 283 5.60 6.96 -20.06
N LEU A 284 6.03 7.07 -18.79
CA LEU A 284 6.37 8.34 -18.13
C LEU A 284 7.88 8.62 -18.09
N ALA A 285 8.69 7.77 -18.71
CA ALA A 285 10.16 7.82 -18.72
C ALA A 285 10.69 8.91 -19.66
#